data_67ee798d86216a0cad90d9748c120356
#
_entry.id   67ee798d86216a0cad90d9748c120356
#
_cell.length_a   1.000
_cell.length_b   1.000
_cell.length_c   1.000
_cell.angle_alpha   90.00
_cell.angle_beta   90.00
_cell.angle_gamma   90.00
#
_symmetry.space_group_name_H-M   'P 1'
#
loop_
_entity.id
_entity.type
_entity.pdbx_description
1 polymer ?
#
loop_
_entity_poly.entity_id
_entity_poly.type
_entity_poly.pdbx_seq_one_letter_code
_entity_poly.pdbx_strand_id
1 'polypeptide(L)'
;MMKRILLIGGTGFIGKQLVQQIATEQVEIFLLVRSKSKAIKLFEESGYLHRNLLQFVEGDLTKEGLGLQEEDLQQVKKSDVIIHAGGPMDISISEKQATSAFLNGAKYVSEIAESIHVTKGLEHFIHVVGYMSPFNDDNSDIDINVFQNAYELEIKNHYERTKFLADLYMRQQAKKVGYPISVINPPTVVGPSQTGSTEQVDGLGLLVKSMRKGLMPVVPGGGNYRLPLIANDALAKFIVRILNQKQPKSHTYTLVPDRQMDLNVSELLRIMAESLNVKAPTKAIPIQIMKLLLNSGGSKITGIPADSLNFLTNKDFSNTKVKEVMGPDWFRTTSVKNFLPAVIADIDYRITYPHQQLDSRFNRVLIGNVVVYQTSGEGKPFILFHGLLSDGEDLFPLGIQLHEKTGRPVWIVDLPGLGRSPFQKEKSMMTALLQTVKYLLSQVVEGAHFIGHSFGALVLIAAHKDNYFRPEDSITLLQPPVMKKVTTEVPMLIKKWALKTASISRLEKYCLETGLFAIAEQIPVHYIAKVKHSFTSSRILNSTVLLDEWSSSKEEKEMNGSAKSNFEIIWGDQDKAYQIPINLGEVKMLPYGHHFPLSHPNETAHVILENVKI
;
A
#
# COMPACT_ATOMS: atom_id res chain seq x y z
N MET A 1 -26.72 -26.02 -5.18
CA MET A 1 -27.26 -24.64 -5.07
C MET A 1 -26.12 -23.66 -4.91
N MET A 2 -26.26 -22.44 -5.41
CA MET A 2 -25.28 -21.38 -5.20
C MET A 2 -25.28 -20.94 -3.73
N LYS A 3 -24.12 -20.91 -3.08
CA LYS A 3 -23.99 -20.55 -1.66
C LYS A 3 -24.25 -19.04 -1.48
N ARG A 4 -25.01 -18.67 -0.45
CA ARG A 4 -25.36 -17.27 -0.12
C ARG A 4 -24.65 -16.83 1.15
N ILE A 5 -24.01 -15.68 1.08
CA ILE A 5 -23.16 -15.14 2.14
C ILE A 5 -23.68 -13.77 2.58
N LEU A 6 -23.95 -13.59 3.86
CA LEU A 6 -24.04 -12.25 4.44
C LEU A 6 -22.65 -11.78 4.85
N LEU A 7 -22.15 -10.74 4.22
CA LEU A 7 -20.84 -10.13 4.53
C LEU A 7 -21.04 -8.78 5.23
N ILE A 8 -20.59 -8.70 6.47
CA ILE A 8 -20.60 -7.49 7.30
C ILE A 8 -19.17 -6.92 7.32
N GLY A 9 -19.03 -5.65 6.95
CA GLY A 9 -17.72 -4.98 6.86
C GLY A 9 -17.03 -5.10 5.50
N GLY A 10 -17.76 -5.48 4.44
CA GLY A 10 -17.22 -5.69 3.09
C GLY A 10 -16.64 -4.45 2.40
N THR A 11 -17.04 -3.24 2.79
CA THR A 11 -16.46 -1.98 2.29
C THR A 11 -15.19 -1.56 3.04
N GLY A 12 -14.81 -2.28 4.11
CA GLY A 12 -13.60 -2.03 4.89
C GLY A 12 -12.33 -2.59 4.23
N PHE A 13 -11.19 -2.34 4.86
CA PHE A 13 -9.87 -2.71 4.35
C PHE A 13 -9.69 -4.23 4.11
N ILE A 14 -10.18 -5.06 5.04
CA ILE A 14 -10.19 -6.53 4.87
C ILE A 14 -11.31 -6.92 3.91
N GLY A 15 -12.48 -6.30 4.05
CA GLY A 15 -13.69 -6.68 3.32
C GLY A 15 -13.59 -6.50 1.82
N LYS A 16 -12.98 -5.42 1.33
CA LYS A 16 -12.76 -5.20 -0.11
C LYS A 16 -11.92 -6.33 -0.72
N GLN A 17 -10.85 -6.72 -0.04
CA GLN A 17 -9.99 -7.81 -0.49
C GLN A 17 -10.72 -9.16 -0.42
N LEU A 18 -11.59 -9.33 0.57
CA LEU A 18 -12.41 -10.53 0.70
C LEU A 18 -13.46 -10.63 -0.41
N VAL A 19 -14.17 -9.54 -0.73
CA VAL A 19 -15.11 -9.48 -1.88
C VAL A 19 -14.39 -9.83 -3.18
N GLN A 20 -13.21 -9.29 -3.42
CA GLN A 20 -12.41 -9.60 -4.62
C GLN A 20 -12.10 -11.10 -4.73
N GLN A 21 -11.74 -11.75 -3.64
CA GLN A 21 -11.38 -13.17 -3.66
C GLN A 21 -12.60 -14.09 -3.68
N ILE A 22 -13.68 -13.74 -3.00
CA ILE A 22 -14.94 -14.51 -3.04
C ILE A 22 -15.61 -14.41 -4.42
N ALA A 23 -15.46 -13.29 -5.11
CA ALA A 23 -16.04 -13.09 -6.45
C ALA A 23 -15.51 -14.07 -7.52
N THR A 24 -14.41 -14.79 -7.24
CA THR A 24 -13.93 -15.89 -8.09
C THR A 24 -14.70 -17.19 -7.88
N GLU A 25 -15.53 -17.27 -6.82
CA GLU A 25 -16.34 -18.43 -6.48
C GLU A 25 -17.79 -18.24 -7.01
N GLN A 26 -18.52 -19.35 -7.19
CA GLN A 26 -19.95 -19.29 -7.55
C GLN A 26 -20.81 -19.07 -6.31
N VAL A 27 -20.85 -17.84 -5.80
CA VAL A 27 -21.55 -17.45 -4.57
C VAL A 27 -22.34 -16.16 -4.78
N GLU A 28 -23.42 -15.98 -4.02
CA GLU A 28 -24.19 -14.74 -3.93
C GLU A 28 -23.84 -14.04 -2.61
N ILE A 29 -23.47 -12.75 -2.67
CA ILE A 29 -23.04 -11.99 -1.49
C ILE A 29 -24.06 -10.90 -1.19
N PHE A 30 -24.70 -10.96 -0.03
CA PHE A 30 -25.42 -9.84 0.59
C PHE A 30 -24.44 -8.99 1.37
N LEU A 31 -24.11 -7.80 0.85
CA LEU A 31 -23.16 -6.90 1.47
C LEU A 31 -23.87 -5.85 2.31
N LEU A 32 -23.73 -5.93 3.64
CA LEU A 32 -24.27 -4.93 4.55
C LEU A 32 -23.49 -3.63 4.44
N VAL A 33 -24.15 -2.54 4.04
CA VAL A 33 -23.55 -1.23 3.81
C VAL A 33 -24.39 -0.10 4.40
N ARG A 34 -23.74 0.94 4.90
CA ARG A 34 -24.43 2.14 5.43
C ARG A 34 -25.01 3.05 4.36
N SER A 35 -24.56 2.91 3.11
CA SER A 35 -25.03 3.66 1.96
C SER A 35 -24.79 2.86 0.69
N LYS A 36 -25.86 2.43 0.01
CA LYS A 36 -25.79 1.67 -1.24
C LYS A 36 -25.05 2.46 -2.33
N SER A 37 -25.35 3.74 -2.49
CA SER A 37 -24.76 4.58 -3.54
C SER A 37 -23.24 4.71 -3.39
N LYS A 38 -22.75 4.93 -2.16
CA LYS A 38 -21.29 5.01 -1.89
C LYS A 38 -20.60 3.68 -2.10
N ALA A 39 -21.24 2.57 -1.71
CA ALA A 39 -20.67 1.24 -1.89
C ALA A 39 -20.59 0.85 -3.37
N ILE A 40 -21.64 1.08 -4.15
CA ILE A 40 -21.65 0.83 -5.60
C ILE A 40 -20.51 1.59 -6.26
N LYS A 41 -20.40 2.90 -6.02
CA LYS A 41 -19.32 3.72 -6.56
C LYS A 41 -17.93 3.18 -6.18
N LEU A 42 -17.73 2.79 -4.92
CA LEU A 42 -16.46 2.21 -4.43
C LEU A 42 -16.05 0.95 -5.21
N PHE A 43 -16.99 0.04 -5.47
CA PHE A 43 -16.71 -1.20 -6.18
C PHE A 43 -16.62 -1.01 -7.69
N GLU A 44 -17.32 -0.03 -8.26
CA GLU A 44 -17.16 0.38 -9.67
C GLU A 44 -15.77 0.96 -9.92
N GLU A 45 -15.34 1.91 -9.11
CA GLU A 45 -14.02 2.54 -9.21
C GLU A 45 -12.87 1.54 -9.01
N SER A 46 -13.08 0.50 -8.21
CA SER A 46 -12.07 -0.55 -7.99
C SER A 46 -12.08 -1.67 -9.04
N GLY A 47 -13.00 -1.65 -9.99
CA GLY A 47 -13.13 -2.71 -11.01
C GLY A 47 -13.67 -4.05 -10.49
N TYR A 48 -14.15 -4.10 -9.25
CA TYR A 48 -14.61 -5.34 -8.59
C TYR A 48 -16.13 -5.50 -8.54
N LEU A 49 -16.88 -4.74 -9.33
CA LEU A 49 -18.32 -4.85 -9.36
C LEU A 49 -18.79 -6.05 -10.20
N HIS A 50 -18.81 -7.23 -9.60
CA HIS A 50 -19.48 -8.41 -10.18
C HIS A 50 -21.00 -8.32 -9.92
N ARG A 51 -21.71 -7.53 -10.70
CA ARG A 51 -23.12 -7.13 -10.51
C ARG A 51 -24.07 -8.30 -10.28
N ASN A 52 -23.78 -9.46 -10.85
CA ASN A 52 -24.66 -10.64 -10.76
C ASN A 52 -24.47 -11.44 -9.46
N LEU A 53 -23.43 -11.17 -8.68
CA LEU A 53 -23.09 -11.91 -7.46
C LEU A 53 -23.14 -11.04 -6.20
N LEU A 54 -23.11 -9.72 -6.33
CA LEU A 54 -23.02 -8.76 -5.24
C LEU A 54 -24.32 -7.96 -5.10
N GLN A 55 -25.05 -8.20 -4.00
CA GLN A 55 -26.25 -7.47 -3.63
C GLN A 55 -25.97 -6.58 -2.42
N PHE A 56 -26.26 -5.29 -2.55
CA PHE A 56 -26.07 -4.32 -1.48
C PHE A 56 -27.35 -4.22 -0.64
N VAL A 57 -27.25 -4.50 0.66
CA VAL A 57 -28.33 -4.30 1.63
C VAL A 57 -27.99 -3.13 2.54
N GLU A 58 -28.88 -2.14 2.61
CA GLU A 58 -28.62 -0.94 3.41
C GLU A 58 -28.99 -1.14 4.87
N GLY A 59 -28.00 -0.97 5.75
CA GLY A 59 -28.19 -1.17 7.17
C GLY A 59 -26.98 -0.66 7.99
N ASP A 60 -27.09 -0.79 9.31
CA ASP A 60 -26.11 -0.28 10.27
C ASP A 60 -25.92 -1.27 11.41
N LEU A 61 -24.70 -1.73 11.60
CA LEU A 61 -24.28 -2.65 12.66
C LEU A 61 -24.66 -2.15 14.08
N THR A 62 -24.80 -0.84 14.27
CA THR A 62 -25.11 -0.22 15.56
C THR A 62 -26.61 -0.15 15.88
N LYS A 63 -27.47 -0.59 14.95
CA LYS A 63 -28.92 -0.54 15.07
C LYS A 63 -29.52 -1.93 15.26
N GLU A 64 -30.62 -2.01 16.04
CA GLU A 64 -31.39 -3.22 16.19
C GLU A 64 -31.84 -3.79 14.84
N GLY A 65 -31.83 -5.12 14.69
CA GLY A 65 -32.09 -5.78 13.40
C GLY A 65 -31.13 -5.38 12.28
N LEU A 66 -29.93 -4.86 12.62
CA LEU A 66 -28.96 -4.25 11.71
C LEU A 66 -29.51 -3.04 10.95
N GLY A 67 -30.62 -2.45 11.39
CA GLY A 67 -31.30 -1.34 10.71
C GLY A 67 -31.82 -1.68 9.32
N LEU A 68 -31.99 -2.96 9.01
CA LEU A 68 -32.47 -3.44 7.71
C LEU A 68 -33.98 -3.16 7.55
N GLN A 69 -34.38 -2.80 6.33
CA GLN A 69 -35.81 -2.83 5.95
C GLN A 69 -36.28 -4.28 5.80
N GLU A 70 -37.60 -4.52 5.95
CA GLU A 70 -38.15 -5.88 5.97
C GLU A 70 -37.77 -6.69 4.72
N GLU A 71 -37.80 -6.07 3.53
CA GLU A 71 -37.42 -6.73 2.28
C GLU A 71 -35.95 -7.19 2.28
N ASP A 72 -35.03 -6.32 2.70
CA ASP A 72 -33.60 -6.63 2.79
C ASP A 72 -33.35 -7.68 3.90
N LEU A 73 -34.09 -7.63 5.02
CA LEU A 73 -34.04 -8.61 6.09
C LEU A 73 -34.45 -10.01 5.61
N GLN A 74 -35.52 -10.12 4.83
CA GLN A 74 -35.96 -11.39 4.23
C GLN A 74 -34.93 -11.95 3.25
N GLN A 75 -34.22 -11.10 2.51
CA GLN A 75 -33.12 -11.54 1.64
C GLN A 75 -31.93 -12.05 2.47
N VAL A 76 -31.51 -11.29 3.46
CA VAL A 76 -30.40 -11.65 4.37
C VAL A 76 -30.66 -12.98 5.09
N LYS A 77 -31.90 -13.25 5.50
CA LYS A 77 -32.31 -14.54 6.11
C LYS A 77 -32.14 -15.75 5.19
N LYS A 78 -31.95 -15.56 3.89
CA LYS A 78 -31.66 -16.65 2.95
C LYS A 78 -30.16 -17.06 2.95
N SER A 79 -29.31 -16.37 3.70
CA SER A 79 -27.88 -16.67 3.76
C SER A 79 -27.59 -18.05 4.35
N ASP A 80 -26.61 -18.74 3.78
CA ASP A 80 -26.09 -20.01 4.26
C ASP A 80 -24.92 -19.80 5.21
N VAL A 81 -24.17 -18.71 5.01
CA VAL A 81 -22.99 -18.33 5.78
C VAL A 81 -23.05 -16.86 6.18
N ILE A 82 -22.58 -16.53 7.38
CA ILE A 82 -22.33 -15.16 7.82
C ILE A 82 -20.84 -14.95 7.97
N ILE A 83 -20.30 -13.87 7.39
CA ILE A 83 -18.93 -13.42 7.62
C ILE A 83 -19.00 -12.05 8.30
N HIS A 84 -18.55 -11.98 9.55
CA HIS A 84 -18.52 -10.75 10.33
C HIS A 84 -17.06 -10.26 10.45
N ALA A 85 -16.69 -9.29 9.60
CA ALA A 85 -15.41 -8.58 9.61
C ALA A 85 -15.61 -7.06 9.80
N GLY A 86 -16.78 -6.66 10.31
CA GLY A 86 -17.16 -5.26 10.54
C GLY A 86 -16.81 -4.78 11.94
N GLY A 87 -16.49 -3.48 12.04
CA GLY A 87 -16.22 -2.77 13.29
C GLY A 87 -15.30 -1.58 13.05
N PRO A 88 -15.31 -0.58 13.94
CA PRO A 88 -14.39 0.55 13.85
C PRO A 88 -12.95 0.11 14.08
N MET A 89 -12.00 0.86 13.47
CA MET A 89 -10.55 0.63 13.62
C MET A 89 -9.88 1.65 14.57
N ASP A 90 -10.64 2.62 15.06
CA ASP A 90 -10.11 3.67 15.93
C ASP A 90 -9.91 3.14 17.36
N ILE A 91 -8.66 3.02 17.78
CA ILE A 91 -8.29 2.57 19.14
C ILE A 91 -8.62 3.61 20.24
N SER A 92 -8.89 4.85 19.85
CA SER A 92 -9.26 5.96 20.76
C SER A 92 -10.77 6.17 20.88
N ILE A 93 -11.55 5.24 20.35
CA ILE A 93 -13.02 5.27 20.38
C ILE A 93 -13.56 5.40 21.81
N SER A 94 -14.61 6.21 21.99
CA SER A 94 -15.29 6.34 23.28
C SER A 94 -15.99 5.04 23.70
N GLU A 95 -16.18 4.83 25.01
CA GLU A 95 -16.85 3.65 25.54
C GLU A 95 -18.24 3.43 24.93
N LYS A 96 -19.05 4.51 24.85
CA LYS A 96 -20.40 4.45 24.26
C LYS A 96 -20.36 3.99 22.79
N GLN A 97 -19.43 4.52 22.00
CA GLN A 97 -19.29 4.14 20.60
C GLN A 97 -18.75 2.71 20.45
N ALA A 98 -17.77 2.32 21.28
CA ALA A 98 -17.22 0.96 21.29
C ALA A 98 -18.30 -0.07 21.66
N THR A 99 -19.09 0.19 22.72
CA THR A 99 -20.20 -0.67 23.15
C THR A 99 -21.25 -0.81 22.05
N SER A 100 -21.64 0.30 21.42
CA SER A 100 -22.61 0.28 20.32
C SER A 100 -22.12 -0.52 19.12
N ALA A 101 -20.86 -0.29 18.68
CA ALA A 101 -20.35 -0.91 17.48
C ALA A 101 -19.94 -2.38 17.66
N PHE A 102 -19.32 -2.73 18.80
CA PHE A 102 -18.84 -4.10 19.02
C PHE A 102 -19.87 -4.95 19.77
N LEU A 103 -20.24 -4.60 21.00
CA LEU A 103 -21.07 -5.48 21.81
C LEU A 103 -22.53 -5.53 21.34
N ASN A 104 -23.16 -4.37 21.10
CA ASN A 104 -24.53 -4.35 20.58
C ASN A 104 -24.57 -4.88 19.14
N GLY A 105 -23.59 -4.52 18.30
CA GLY A 105 -23.45 -5.07 16.96
C GLY A 105 -23.36 -6.60 16.98
N ALA A 106 -22.57 -7.18 17.89
CA ALA A 106 -22.46 -8.63 18.06
C ALA A 106 -23.81 -9.26 18.44
N LYS A 107 -24.59 -8.60 19.33
CA LYS A 107 -25.94 -9.07 19.70
C LYS A 107 -26.86 -9.10 18.46
N TYR A 108 -26.95 -8.01 17.72
CA TYR A 108 -27.83 -7.92 16.56
C TYR A 108 -27.44 -8.89 15.44
N VAL A 109 -26.15 -9.09 15.19
CA VAL A 109 -25.67 -10.09 14.21
C VAL A 109 -25.99 -11.50 14.68
N SER A 110 -25.86 -11.80 15.99
CA SER A 110 -26.19 -13.11 16.57
C SER A 110 -27.68 -13.41 16.49
N GLU A 111 -28.55 -12.42 16.66
CA GLU A 111 -30.03 -12.56 16.50
C GLU A 111 -30.37 -12.95 15.04
N ILE A 112 -29.73 -12.34 14.06
CA ILE A 112 -29.89 -12.73 12.64
C ILE A 112 -29.38 -14.17 12.42
N ALA A 113 -28.21 -14.52 12.98
CA ALA A 113 -27.65 -15.87 12.87
C ALA A 113 -28.59 -16.93 13.51
N GLU A 114 -29.13 -16.66 14.68
CA GLU A 114 -30.12 -17.52 15.36
C GLU A 114 -31.38 -17.68 14.51
N SER A 115 -31.95 -16.57 13.99
CA SER A 115 -33.13 -16.60 13.12
C SER A 115 -32.88 -17.46 11.86
N ILE A 116 -31.72 -17.36 11.20
CA ILE A 116 -31.37 -18.20 10.06
C ILE A 116 -31.24 -19.66 10.49
N HIS A 117 -30.54 -19.93 11.60
CA HIS A 117 -30.28 -21.29 12.05
C HIS A 117 -31.56 -22.04 12.39
N VAL A 118 -32.47 -21.39 13.14
CA VAL A 118 -33.76 -21.99 13.51
C VAL A 118 -34.65 -22.23 12.29
N THR A 119 -34.61 -21.37 11.29
CA THR A 119 -35.49 -21.44 10.11
C THR A 119 -35.04 -22.49 9.10
N LYS A 120 -33.73 -22.55 8.81
CA LYS A 120 -33.18 -23.36 7.69
C LYS A 120 -31.85 -24.07 7.98
N GLY A 121 -31.23 -23.78 9.13
CA GLY A 121 -29.85 -24.16 9.43
C GLY A 121 -28.83 -23.17 8.87
N LEU A 122 -28.05 -22.53 9.73
CA LEU A 122 -26.89 -21.75 9.36
C LEU A 122 -25.70 -22.70 9.20
N GLU A 123 -25.15 -22.78 7.98
CA GLU A 123 -24.04 -23.70 7.71
C GLU A 123 -22.76 -23.29 8.44
N HIS A 124 -22.45 -21.99 8.49
CA HIS A 124 -21.22 -21.50 9.09
C HIS A 124 -21.30 -20.02 9.50
N PHE A 125 -20.73 -19.69 10.64
CA PHE A 125 -20.47 -18.32 11.07
C PHE A 125 -18.94 -18.07 11.12
N ILE A 126 -18.43 -17.08 10.39
CA ILE A 126 -17.01 -16.70 10.38
C ILE A 126 -16.88 -15.34 11.05
N HIS A 127 -16.15 -15.27 12.16
CA HIS A 127 -15.99 -14.05 12.96
C HIS A 127 -14.52 -13.58 13.00
N VAL A 128 -14.24 -12.36 12.56
CA VAL A 128 -12.90 -11.79 12.58
C VAL A 128 -12.71 -10.91 13.81
N VAL A 129 -11.78 -11.29 14.69
CA VAL A 129 -11.50 -10.58 15.93
C VAL A 129 -10.10 -9.94 15.92
N GLY A 130 -9.11 -10.64 16.42
CA GLY A 130 -7.72 -10.19 16.52
C GLY A 130 -6.92 -11.05 17.49
N TYR A 131 -5.62 -11.17 17.26
CA TYR A 131 -4.73 -12.11 17.93
C TYR A 131 -4.55 -11.87 19.43
N MET A 132 -4.93 -10.68 19.92
CA MET A 132 -4.87 -10.36 21.36
C MET A 132 -6.12 -10.84 22.12
N SER A 133 -7.15 -11.40 21.44
CA SER A 133 -8.29 -11.99 22.14
C SER A 133 -7.80 -13.07 23.09
N PRO A 134 -8.24 -13.05 24.36
CA PRO A 134 -7.86 -14.04 25.36
C PRO A 134 -8.59 -15.37 25.17
N PHE A 135 -9.59 -15.43 24.27
CA PHE A 135 -10.44 -16.61 24.10
C PHE A 135 -9.93 -17.55 23.02
N ASN A 136 -10.07 -18.84 23.31
CA ASN A 136 -9.81 -19.94 22.41
C ASN A 136 -10.93 -21.00 22.53
N ASP A 137 -10.72 -22.19 22.02
CA ASP A 137 -11.74 -23.26 22.04
C ASP A 137 -11.95 -23.84 23.45
N ASP A 138 -10.99 -23.68 24.37
CA ASP A 138 -10.98 -24.30 25.68
C ASP A 138 -11.52 -23.40 26.80
N ASN A 139 -11.50 -22.07 26.61
CA ASN A 139 -11.80 -21.09 27.67
C ASN A 139 -12.94 -20.11 27.36
N SER A 140 -13.81 -20.44 26.42
CA SER A 140 -14.94 -19.57 26.02
C SER A 140 -16.22 -19.72 26.91
N ASP A 141 -16.18 -20.55 27.96
CA ASP A 141 -17.32 -20.79 28.88
C ASP A 141 -17.30 -19.89 30.12
N ILE A 142 -16.44 -18.90 30.17
CA ILE A 142 -16.36 -17.94 31.28
C ILE A 142 -17.63 -17.08 31.30
N ASP A 143 -18.22 -16.87 32.48
CA ASP A 143 -19.34 -15.94 32.66
C ASP A 143 -18.93 -14.54 32.17
N ILE A 144 -19.74 -13.98 31.27
CA ILE A 144 -19.45 -12.69 30.65
C ILE A 144 -19.36 -11.55 31.70
N ASN A 145 -20.13 -11.62 32.77
CA ASN A 145 -20.09 -10.63 33.84
C ASN A 145 -18.80 -10.76 34.68
N VAL A 146 -18.36 -12.00 34.94
CA VAL A 146 -17.09 -12.26 35.63
C VAL A 146 -15.92 -11.75 34.78
N PHE A 147 -15.95 -12.03 33.49
CA PHE A 147 -14.95 -11.53 32.57
C PHE A 147 -14.96 -10.00 32.51
N GLN A 148 -16.12 -9.37 32.37
CA GLN A 148 -16.25 -7.91 32.34
C GLN A 148 -15.63 -7.27 33.57
N ASN A 149 -15.96 -7.75 34.76
CA ASN A 149 -15.45 -7.22 36.03
C ASN A 149 -13.93 -7.39 36.17
N ALA A 150 -13.39 -8.56 35.80
CA ALA A 150 -11.94 -8.81 35.85
C ALA A 150 -11.17 -7.92 34.87
N TYR A 151 -11.67 -7.77 33.65
CA TYR A 151 -11.00 -7.00 32.60
C TYR A 151 -11.16 -5.49 32.73
N GLU A 152 -12.17 -4.98 33.42
CA GLU A 152 -12.28 -3.55 33.76
C GLU A 152 -11.09 -3.06 34.59
N LEU A 153 -10.51 -3.95 35.40
CA LEU A 153 -9.33 -3.66 36.22
C LEU A 153 -8.02 -3.69 35.40
N GLU A 154 -7.93 -4.52 34.36
CA GLU A 154 -6.71 -4.78 33.60
C GLU A 154 -6.65 -4.02 32.25
N ILE A 155 -7.77 -3.96 31.52
CA ILE A 155 -7.85 -3.34 30.19
C ILE A 155 -8.55 -1.99 30.29
N LYS A 156 -7.78 -0.92 30.31
CA LYS A 156 -8.31 0.46 30.33
C LYS A 156 -8.81 0.93 28.97
N ASN A 157 -8.42 0.28 27.89
CA ASN A 157 -8.80 0.66 26.52
C ASN A 157 -10.20 0.12 26.17
N HIS A 158 -11.15 1.01 25.92
CA HIS A 158 -12.54 0.65 25.60
C HIS A 158 -12.67 -0.17 24.32
N TYR A 159 -11.82 0.08 23.32
CA TYR A 159 -11.79 -0.66 22.06
C TYR A 159 -11.52 -2.16 22.30
N GLU A 160 -10.42 -2.50 22.97
CA GLU A 160 -10.02 -3.90 23.20
C GLU A 160 -11.04 -4.60 24.12
N ARG A 161 -11.40 -3.97 25.23
CA ARG A 161 -12.35 -4.53 26.21
C ARG A 161 -13.66 -4.91 25.55
N THR A 162 -14.28 -3.97 24.83
CA THR A 162 -15.60 -4.19 24.23
C THR A 162 -15.54 -5.19 23.08
N LYS A 163 -14.45 -5.20 22.31
CA LYS A 163 -14.23 -6.16 21.23
C LYS A 163 -14.09 -7.59 21.77
N PHE A 164 -13.40 -7.77 22.90
CA PHE A 164 -13.28 -9.09 23.52
C PHE A 164 -14.60 -9.55 24.18
N LEU A 165 -15.37 -8.65 24.78
CA LEU A 165 -16.71 -8.97 25.25
C LEU A 165 -17.62 -9.42 24.10
N ALA A 166 -17.54 -8.78 22.95
CA ALA A 166 -18.28 -9.16 21.76
C ALA A 166 -17.87 -10.55 21.25
N ASP A 167 -16.57 -10.86 21.23
CA ASP A 167 -16.04 -12.19 20.85
C ASP A 167 -16.58 -13.27 21.79
N LEU A 168 -16.49 -13.06 23.10
CA LEU A 168 -17.04 -14.01 24.10
C LEU A 168 -18.52 -14.23 23.90
N TYR A 169 -19.29 -13.15 23.75
CA TYR A 169 -20.75 -13.21 23.54
C TYR A 169 -21.10 -14.05 22.30
N MET A 170 -20.43 -13.80 21.16
CA MET A 170 -20.70 -14.51 19.91
C MET A 170 -20.39 -16.02 20.01
N ARG A 171 -19.29 -16.39 20.67
CA ARG A 171 -18.92 -17.80 20.93
C ARG A 171 -20.00 -18.51 21.77
N GLN A 172 -20.46 -17.85 22.84
CA GLN A 172 -21.49 -18.41 23.72
C GLN A 172 -22.83 -18.55 23.01
N GLN A 173 -23.23 -17.55 22.21
CA GLN A 173 -24.46 -17.65 21.42
C GLN A 173 -24.38 -18.76 20.37
N ALA A 174 -23.29 -18.89 19.65
CA ALA A 174 -23.09 -19.96 18.68
C ALA A 174 -23.21 -21.34 19.35
N LYS A 175 -22.59 -21.53 20.54
CA LYS A 175 -22.65 -22.76 21.30
C LYS A 175 -24.09 -23.03 21.82
N LYS A 176 -24.78 -22.00 22.32
CA LYS A 176 -26.15 -22.10 22.82
C LYS A 176 -27.16 -22.48 21.74
N VAL A 177 -27.04 -21.85 20.57
CA VAL A 177 -27.97 -22.06 19.44
C VAL A 177 -27.59 -23.30 18.62
N GLY A 178 -26.30 -23.67 18.55
CA GLY A 178 -25.81 -24.90 17.92
C GLY A 178 -25.28 -24.75 16.52
N TYR A 179 -25.00 -23.51 16.02
CA TYR A 179 -24.35 -23.33 14.73
C TYR A 179 -22.82 -23.30 14.85
N PRO A 180 -22.08 -23.79 13.82
CA PRO A 180 -20.62 -23.78 13.84
C PRO A 180 -20.06 -22.36 13.65
N ILE A 181 -19.07 -22.00 14.50
CA ILE A 181 -18.39 -20.70 14.44
C ILE A 181 -16.89 -20.87 14.26
N SER A 182 -16.33 -20.26 13.23
CA SER A 182 -14.88 -20.07 13.07
C SER A 182 -14.47 -18.67 13.49
N VAL A 183 -13.72 -18.57 14.58
CA VAL A 183 -13.16 -17.29 15.03
C VAL A 183 -11.76 -17.14 14.49
N ILE A 184 -11.54 -16.07 13.73
CA ILE A 184 -10.28 -15.76 13.07
C ILE A 184 -9.61 -14.61 13.79
N ASN A 185 -8.42 -14.87 14.33
CA ASN A 185 -7.60 -13.93 15.08
C ASN A 185 -6.39 -13.49 14.26
N PRO A 186 -6.54 -12.52 13.31
CA PRO A 186 -5.41 -11.99 12.57
C PRO A 186 -4.54 -11.09 13.48
N PRO A 187 -3.23 -10.99 13.17
CA PRO A 187 -2.39 -9.93 13.71
C PRO A 187 -2.72 -8.59 13.04
N THR A 188 -1.85 -7.59 13.19
CA THR A 188 -2.01 -6.30 12.50
C THR A 188 -2.02 -6.52 10.99
N VAL A 189 -3.13 -6.14 10.34
CA VAL A 189 -3.33 -6.35 8.90
C VAL A 189 -2.72 -5.18 8.14
N VAL A 190 -1.91 -5.50 7.12
CA VAL A 190 -1.29 -4.53 6.21
C VAL A 190 -1.78 -4.74 4.78
N GLY A 191 -1.40 -3.88 3.84
CA GLY A 191 -1.88 -3.93 2.45
C GLY A 191 -1.54 -5.22 1.71
N PRO A 192 -2.15 -5.43 0.54
CA PRO A 192 -1.98 -6.64 -0.23
C PRO A 192 -0.53 -6.84 -0.67
N SER A 193 -0.08 -8.08 -0.63
CA SER A 193 1.30 -8.46 -0.91
C SER A 193 1.75 -8.13 -2.35
N GLN A 194 0.82 -8.16 -3.30
CA GLN A 194 1.09 -7.93 -4.72
C GLN A 194 1.25 -6.46 -5.10
N THR A 195 0.70 -5.54 -4.31
CA THR A 195 0.70 -4.11 -4.63
C THR A 195 1.39 -3.27 -3.57
N GLY A 196 1.48 -3.75 -2.32
CA GLY A 196 1.95 -2.97 -1.18
C GLY A 196 1.09 -1.72 -0.89
N SER A 197 -0.10 -1.62 -1.48
CA SER A 197 -0.97 -0.45 -1.24
C SER A 197 -1.68 -0.58 0.09
N THR A 198 -1.84 0.52 0.83
CA THR A 198 -2.63 0.51 2.05
C THR A 198 -3.38 1.82 2.24
N GLU A 199 -4.67 1.69 2.52
CA GLU A 199 -5.51 2.86 2.86
C GLU A 199 -5.44 3.18 4.36
N GLN A 200 -4.88 2.28 5.15
CA GLN A 200 -4.74 2.46 6.60
C GLN A 200 -3.46 3.24 6.91
N VAL A 201 -3.62 4.51 7.24
CA VAL A 201 -2.54 5.37 7.72
C VAL A 201 -2.47 5.43 9.26
N ASP A 202 -3.39 4.76 9.95
CA ASP A 202 -3.38 4.53 11.39
C ASP A 202 -2.57 3.28 11.74
N GLY A 203 -2.34 3.00 13.00
CA GLY A 203 -1.53 1.85 13.44
C GLY A 203 -0.08 1.96 12.94
N LEU A 204 0.33 1.15 11.94
CA LEU A 204 1.68 1.19 11.38
C LEU A 204 2.04 2.59 10.83
N GLY A 205 1.06 3.33 10.32
CA GLY A 205 1.25 4.68 9.81
C GLY A 205 1.67 5.70 10.87
N LEU A 206 1.29 5.51 12.13
CA LEU A 206 1.78 6.36 13.23
C LEU A 206 3.29 6.20 13.43
N LEU A 207 3.79 4.97 13.31
CA LEU A 207 5.23 4.68 13.37
C LEU A 207 5.96 5.32 12.17
N VAL A 208 5.43 5.16 10.96
CA VAL A 208 5.98 5.78 9.74
C VAL A 208 6.01 7.30 9.88
N LYS A 209 4.90 7.93 10.31
CA LYS A 209 4.81 9.38 10.53
C LYS A 209 5.82 9.89 11.56
N SER A 210 6.05 9.14 12.62
CA SER A 210 7.00 9.49 13.66
C SER A 210 8.45 9.31 13.18
N MET A 211 8.74 8.20 12.51
CA MET A 211 10.07 7.88 12.01
C MET A 211 10.54 8.85 10.92
N ARG A 212 9.67 9.20 9.95
CA ARG A 212 10.02 10.19 8.90
C ARG A 212 10.38 11.58 9.45
N LYS A 213 9.90 11.91 10.67
CA LYS A 213 10.22 13.15 11.37
C LYS A 213 11.45 13.03 12.29
N GLY A 214 12.08 11.86 12.38
CA GLY A 214 13.20 11.61 13.29
C GLY A 214 12.79 11.52 14.76
N LEU A 215 11.51 11.27 15.06
CA LEU A 215 10.94 11.24 16.41
C LEU A 215 10.93 9.83 17.04
N MET A 216 11.68 8.88 16.46
CA MET A 216 11.84 7.52 16.99
C MET A 216 13.32 7.21 17.26
N PRO A 217 13.90 7.74 18.33
CA PRO A 217 15.33 7.56 18.62
C PRO A 217 15.65 6.21 19.26
N VAL A 218 14.63 5.48 19.75
CA VAL A 218 14.79 4.24 20.54
C VAL A 218 13.83 3.15 20.07
N VAL A 219 14.16 1.91 20.42
CA VAL A 219 13.39 0.70 20.10
C VAL A 219 12.64 0.24 21.37
N PRO A 220 11.30 0.30 21.41
CA PRO A 220 10.53 -0.17 22.56
C PRO A 220 10.62 -1.71 22.70
N GLY A 221 11.06 -2.21 23.85
CA GLY A 221 11.20 -3.64 24.13
C GLY A 221 12.32 -4.37 23.38
N GLY A 222 12.96 -3.71 22.41
CA GLY A 222 14.08 -4.30 21.64
C GLY A 222 13.70 -5.54 20.85
N GLY A 223 14.64 -6.47 20.72
CA GLY A 223 14.46 -7.74 19.98
C GLY A 223 13.57 -8.78 20.67
N ASN A 224 13.17 -8.56 21.93
CA ASN A 224 12.31 -9.49 22.67
C ASN A 224 10.82 -9.37 22.31
N TYR A 225 10.44 -8.24 21.73
CA TYR A 225 9.05 -7.96 21.33
C TYR A 225 8.90 -7.96 19.82
N ARG A 226 7.67 -8.23 19.38
CA ARG A 226 7.27 -8.18 17.97
C ARG A 226 5.93 -7.50 17.82
N LEU A 227 5.69 -6.91 16.66
CA LEU A 227 4.40 -6.51 16.15
C LEU A 227 4.05 -7.46 15.00
N PRO A 228 3.29 -8.52 15.25
CA PRO A 228 2.95 -9.45 14.19
C PRO A 228 2.14 -8.78 13.10
N LEU A 229 2.45 -9.09 11.83
CA LEU A 229 1.81 -8.50 10.65
C LEU A 229 1.34 -9.61 9.69
N ILE A 230 0.23 -9.33 8.99
CA ILE A 230 -0.28 -10.17 7.89
C ILE A 230 -0.78 -9.30 6.74
N ALA A 231 -0.59 -9.77 5.49
CA ALA A 231 -1.21 -9.14 4.33
C ALA A 231 -2.72 -9.37 4.31
N ASN A 232 -3.51 -8.37 3.91
CA ASN A 232 -4.97 -8.50 3.82
C ASN A 232 -5.42 -9.51 2.76
N ASP A 233 -4.67 -9.69 1.66
CA ASP A 233 -4.91 -10.73 0.65
C ASP A 233 -4.62 -12.14 1.20
N ALA A 234 -3.61 -12.31 2.04
CA ALA A 234 -3.33 -13.58 2.70
C ALA A 234 -4.43 -13.93 3.72
N LEU A 235 -4.89 -12.93 4.50
CA LEU A 235 -6.04 -13.09 5.40
C LEU A 235 -7.31 -13.45 4.63
N ALA A 236 -7.60 -12.76 3.53
CA ALA A 236 -8.77 -13.04 2.71
C ALA A 236 -8.70 -14.46 2.11
N LYS A 237 -7.55 -14.91 1.61
CA LYS A 237 -7.32 -16.30 1.14
C LYS A 237 -7.60 -17.33 2.24
N PHE A 238 -7.16 -17.05 3.47
CA PHE A 238 -7.46 -17.90 4.62
C PHE A 238 -8.96 -17.98 4.88
N ILE A 239 -9.67 -16.84 4.90
CA ILE A 239 -11.13 -16.78 5.13
C ILE A 239 -11.88 -17.56 4.05
N VAL A 240 -11.50 -17.40 2.77
CA VAL A 240 -12.10 -18.16 1.66
C VAL A 240 -11.84 -19.67 1.82
N ARG A 241 -10.66 -20.07 2.28
CA ARG A 241 -10.37 -21.48 2.56
C ARG A 241 -11.25 -22.04 3.67
N ILE A 242 -11.51 -21.26 4.73
CA ILE A 242 -12.45 -21.63 5.80
C ILE A 242 -13.90 -21.67 5.29
N LEU A 243 -14.32 -20.70 4.49
CA LEU A 243 -15.64 -20.65 3.84
C LEU A 243 -15.96 -21.92 3.03
N ASN A 244 -14.94 -22.50 2.38
CA ASN A 244 -15.08 -23.66 1.50
C ASN A 244 -14.96 -25.03 2.22
N GLN A 245 -14.93 -25.04 3.55
CA GLN A 245 -14.99 -26.29 4.31
C GLN A 245 -16.35 -26.98 4.13
N LYS A 246 -16.35 -28.28 3.81
CA LYS A 246 -17.59 -29.04 3.62
C LYS A 246 -18.34 -29.30 4.93
N GLN A 247 -17.61 -29.44 6.02
CA GLN A 247 -18.15 -29.69 7.37
C GLN A 247 -17.46 -28.74 8.35
N PRO A 248 -17.89 -27.46 8.42
CA PRO A 248 -17.28 -26.49 9.31
C PRO A 248 -17.50 -26.89 10.77
N LYS A 249 -16.47 -26.70 11.59
CA LYS A 249 -16.50 -26.92 13.03
C LYS A 249 -16.20 -25.61 13.75
N SER A 250 -16.67 -25.51 14.99
CA SER A 250 -16.31 -24.37 15.85
C SER A 250 -14.84 -24.44 16.21
N HIS A 251 -14.05 -23.49 15.70
CA HIS A 251 -12.62 -23.41 15.92
C HIS A 251 -12.11 -21.98 15.98
N THR A 252 -11.06 -21.79 16.77
CA THR A 252 -10.26 -20.55 16.80
C THR A 252 -9.00 -20.71 15.98
N TYR A 253 -8.77 -19.76 15.06
CA TYR A 253 -7.60 -19.71 14.18
C TYR A 253 -6.77 -18.44 14.46
N THR A 254 -5.59 -18.59 15.03
CA THR A 254 -4.67 -17.47 15.30
C THR A 254 -3.62 -17.39 14.20
N LEU A 255 -3.71 -16.33 13.39
CA LEU A 255 -2.89 -16.14 12.19
C LEU A 255 -1.56 -15.44 12.50
N VAL A 256 -0.94 -15.81 13.60
CA VAL A 256 0.37 -15.26 14.01
C VAL A 256 1.46 -16.27 13.66
N PRO A 257 2.50 -15.87 12.91
CA PRO A 257 3.60 -16.77 12.58
C PRO A 257 4.42 -17.14 13.84
N ASP A 258 5.17 -18.23 13.74
CA ASP A 258 6.12 -18.58 14.78
C ASP A 258 7.16 -17.46 14.95
N ARG A 259 7.66 -17.25 16.16
CA ARG A 259 8.57 -16.15 16.50
C ARG A 259 9.81 -16.07 15.58
N GLN A 260 10.33 -17.21 15.16
CA GLN A 260 11.49 -17.28 14.26
C GLN A 260 11.20 -16.81 12.83
N MET A 261 9.94 -16.88 12.40
CA MET A 261 9.50 -16.47 11.07
C MET A 261 9.03 -15.01 11.04
N ASP A 262 8.76 -14.42 12.20
CA ASP A 262 8.21 -13.08 12.34
C ASP A 262 9.32 -12.01 12.46
N LEU A 263 8.94 -10.74 12.34
CA LEU A 263 9.81 -9.59 12.56
C LEU A 263 9.76 -9.19 14.05
N ASN A 264 10.92 -9.12 14.72
CA ASN A 264 10.98 -8.43 15.99
C ASN A 264 10.93 -6.90 15.79
N VAL A 265 10.67 -6.15 16.86
CA VAL A 265 10.51 -4.68 16.78
C VAL A 265 11.76 -3.99 16.23
N SER A 266 12.97 -4.47 16.60
CA SER A 266 14.22 -3.91 16.09
C SER A 266 14.36 -4.09 14.57
N GLU A 267 14.02 -5.28 14.04
CA GLU A 267 14.03 -5.57 12.61
C GLU A 267 12.96 -4.76 11.86
N LEU A 268 11.74 -4.69 12.41
CA LEU A 268 10.66 -3.90 11.85
C LEU A 268 11.05 -2.43 11.70
N LEU A 269 11.59 -1.81 12.76
CA LEU A 269 12.02 -0.42 12.74
C LEU A 269 13.24 -0.20 11.84
N ARG A 270 14.12 -1.18 11.70
CA ARG A 270 15.24 -1.12 10.75
C ARG A 270 14.73 -1.13 9.30
N ILE A 271 13.86 -2.08 8.94
CA ILE A 271 13.23 -2.12 7.60
C ILE A 271 12.50 -0.81 7.31
N MET A 272 11.74 -0.29 8.28
CA MET A 272 11.02 0.96 8.13
C MET A 272 11.98 2.14 7.87
N ALA A 273 13.05 2.25 8.65
CA ALA A 273 14.03 3.32 8.49
C ALA A 273 14.77 3.23 7.14
N GLU A 274 15.16 2.02 6.73
CA GLU A 274 15.78 1.78 5.42
C GLU A 274 14.82 2.16 4.28
N SER A 275 13.56 1.72 4.35
CA SER A 275 12.53 2.06 3.33
C SER A 275 12.27 3.56 3.21
N LEU A 276 12.40 4.29 4.32
CA LEU A 276 12.22 5.75 4.40
C LEU A 276 13.50 6.55 4.15
N ASN A 277 14.63 5.88 3.91
CA ASN A 277 15.95 6.50 3.76
C ASN A 277 16.30 7.43 4.94
N VAL A 278 16.08 6.93 6.17
CA VAL A 278 16.41 7.63 7.42
C VAL A 278 17.25 6.74 8.34
N LYS A 279 17.83 7.33 9.37
CA LYS A 279 18.63 6.58 10.37
C LYS A 279 17.73 5.70 11.23
N ALA A 280 18.07 4.41 11.32
CA ALA A 280 17.37 3.47 12.20
C ALA A 280 17.70 3.72 13.69
N PRO A 281 16.72 3.56 14.60
CA PRO A 281 16.99 3.54 16.03
C PRO A 281 17.79 2.28 16.39
N THR A 282 18.76 2.42 17.29
CA THR A 282 19.63 1.30 17.70
C THR A 282 19.55 0.98 19.20
N LYS A 283 19.14 1.96 20.02
CA LYS A 283 19.09 1.78 21.48
C LYS A 283 17.73 1.25 21.90
N ALA A 284 17.68 0.10 22.55
CA ALA A 284 16.46 -0.46 23.11
C ALA A 284 16.19 0.11 24.51
N ILE A 285 14.90 0.31 24.82
CA ILE A 285 14.43 0.65 26.18
C ILE A 285 13.26 -0.25 26.57
N PRO A 286 13.09 -0.56 27.87
CA PRO A 286 11.95 -1.33 28.37
C PRO A 286 10.60 -0.69 27.99
N ILE A 287 9.60 -1.53 27.68
CA ILE A 287 8.27 -1.05 27.29
C ILE A 287 7.64 -0.17 28.39
N GLN A 288 7.85 -0.50 29.66
CA GLN A 288 7.33 0.28 30.79
C GLN A 288 7.89 1.72 30.80
N ILE A 289 9.17 1.87 30.51
CA ILE A 289 9.81 3.20 30.39
C ILE A 289 9.24 3.95 29.19
N MET A 290 9.06 3.26 28.05
CA MET A 290 8.45 3.89 26.87
C MET A 290 7.00 4.35 27.16
N LYS A 291 6.18 3.53 27.84
CA LYS A 291 4.83 3.91 28.27
C LYS A 291 4.86 5.16 29.14
N LEU A 292 5.77 5.22 30.11
CA LEU A 292 5.92 6.39 30.98
C LEU A 292 6.26 7.64 30.17
N LEU A 293 7.23 7.56 29.26
CA LEU A 293 7.64 8.68 28.40
C LEU A 293 6.48 9.17 27.50
N LEU A 294 5.72 8.24 26.90
CA LEU A 294 4.58 8.59 26.06
C LEU A 294 3.47 9.27 26.89
N ASN A 295 3.14 8.76 28.07
CA ASN A 295 2.15 9.33 28.97
C ASN A 295 2.57 10.69 29.55
N SER A 296 3.88 10.95 29.70
CA SER A 296 4.43 12.22 30.20
C SER A 296 4.55 13.31 29.12
N GLY A 297 3.81 13.18 28.02
CA GLY A 297 3.79 14.17 26.93
C GLY A 297 4.45 13.71 25.63
N GLY A 298 5.18 12.60 25.64
CA GLY A 298 5.81 12.03 24.44
C GLY A 298 4.79 11.71 23.32
N SER A 299 3.58 11.29 23.67
CA SER A 299 2.48 11.05 22.72
C SER A 299 2.10 12.30 21.91
N LYS A 300 2.13 13.50 22.53
CA LYS A 300 1.85 14.78 21.83
C LYS A 300 2.93 15.11 20.82
N ILE A 301 4.19 14.76 21.10
CA ILE A 301 5.33 15.04 20.23
C ILE A 301 5.39 14.02 19.09
N THR A 302 5.31 12.73 19.43
CA THR A 302 5.46 11.63 18.46
C THR A 302 4.19 11.35 17.67
N GLY A 303 3.02 11.68 18.20
CA GLY A 303 1.71 11.28 17.69
C GLY A 303 1.39 9.80 17.93
N ILE A 304 2.20 9.09 18.75
CA ILE A 304 2.00 7.67 19.08
C ILE A 304 1.31 7.58 20.44
N PRO A 305 0.07 7.08 20.53
CA PRO A 305 -0.60 6.83 21.81
C PRO A 305 0.16 5.77 22.62
N ALA A 306 0.23 5.93 23.95
CA ALA A 306 0.88 4.92 24.80
C ALA A 306 0.20 3.54 24.70
N ASP A 307 -1.10 3.50 24.47
CA ASP A 307 -1.87 2.26 24.29
C ASP A 307 -1.49 1.47 23.03
N SER A 308 -0.89 2.12 22.03
CA SER A 308 -0.37 1.42 20.86
C SER A 308 0.74 0.41 21.19
N LEU A 309 1.43 0.59 22.32
CA LEU A 309 2.41 -0.38 22.81
C LEU A 309 1.79 -1.70 23.27
N ASN A 310 0.49 -1.75 23.50
CA ASN A 310 -0.23 -2.99 23.87
C ASN A 310 -0.26 -4.00 22.71
N PHE A 311 -0.12 -3.54 21.46
CA PHE A 311 0.00 -4.42 20.29
C PHE A 311 1.38 -5.06 20.14
N LEU A 312 2.36 -4.64 20.93
CA LEU A 312 3.66 -5.31 20.98
C LEU A 312 3.58 -6.52 21.92
N THR A 313 4.00 -7.67 21.43
CA THR A 313 3.91 -8.91 22.21
C THR A 313 5.24 -9.65 22.26
N ASN A 314 5.50 -10.29 23.40
CA ASN A 314 6.57 -11.27 23.59
C ASN A 314 5.99 -12.69 23.79
N LYS A 315 4.67 -12.87 23.63
CA LYS A 315 3.98 -14.16 23.78
C LYS A 315 4.12 -15.00 22.51
N ASP A 316 4.03 -16.32 22.68
CA ASP A 316 3.86 -17.27 21.59
C ASP A 316 2.38 -17.60 21.45
N PHE A 317 1.96 -17.87 20.21
CA PHE A 317 0.57 -18.19 19.87
C PHE A 317 0.54 -19.52 19.12
N SER A 318 -0.42 -20.38 19.47
CA SER A 318 -0.64 -21.61 18.70
C SER A 318 -1.24 -21.29 17.34
N ASN A 319 -0.55 -21.71 16.27
CA ASN A 319 -1.00 -21.58 14.89
C ASN A 319 -1.17 -22.94 14.19
N THR A 320 -1.23 -24.02 14.97
CA THR A 320 -1.31 -25.40 14.49
C THR A 320 -2.49 -25.58 13.55
N LYS A 321 -3.70 -25.14 13.93
CA LYS A 321 -4.90 -25.24 13.10
C LYS A 321 -4.81 -24.46 11.80
N VAL A 322 -4.09 -23.34 11.77
CA VAL A 322 -3.83 -22.59 10.53
C VAL A 322 -2.94 -23.39 9.59
N LYS A 323 -1.87 -24.02 10.13
CA LYS A 323 -0.98 -24.88 9.35
C LYS A 323 -1.68 -26.15 8.83
N GLU A 324 -2.61 -26.70 9.59
CA GLU A 324 -3.46 -27.82 9.14
C GLU A 324 -4.33 -27.45 7.93
N VAL A 325 -4.87 -26.24 7.90
CA VAL A 325 -5.74 -25.75 6.83
C VAL A 325 -4.95 -25.29 5.59
N MET A 326 -3.83 -24.60 5.78
CA MET A 326 -3.08 -23.91 4.73
C MET A 326 -1.77 -24.59 4.34
N GLY A 327 -1.34 -25.58 5.11
CA GLY A 327 -0.03 -26.23 4.98
C GLY A 327 1.06 -25.58 5.85
N PRO A 328 2.12 -26.36 6.17
CA PRO A 328 3.15 -25.95 7.13
C PRO A 328 3.97 -24.74 6.67
N ASP A 329 4.14 -24.54 5.37
CA ASP A 329 4.95 -23.47 4.78
C ASP A 329 4.19 -22.15 4.58
N TRP A 330 2.90 -22.10 4.89
CA TRP A 330 2.07 -20.95 4.58
C TRP A 330 2.62 -19.63 5.14
N PHE A 331 3.04 -19.61 6.39
CA PHE A 331 3.61 -18.39 7.02
C PHE A 331 4.94 -17.97 6.38
N ARG A 332 5.71 -18.89 5.81
CA ARG A 332 6.93 -18.59 5.07
C ARG A 332 6.62 -17.93 3.72
N THR A 333 5.65 -18.48 3.00
CA THR A 333 5.26 -18.00 1.67
C THR A 333 4.49 -16.68 1.71
N THR A 334 3.78 -16.41 2.82
CA THR A 334 3.02 -15.16 3.04
C THR A 334 3.75 -14.13 3.91
N SER A 335 5.06 -14.31 4.11
CA SER A 335 5.87 -13.40 4.95
C SER A 335 5.81 -11.97 4.46
N VAL A 336 5.52 -11.04 5.37
CA VAL A 336 5.44 -9.60 5.07
C VAL A 336 6.80 -8.97 4.71
N LYS A 337 7.92 -9.64 5.02
CA LYS A 337 9.28 -9.11 4.81
C LYS A 337 9.50 -8.65 3.37
N ASN A 338 8.93 -9.35 2.40
CA ASN A 338 9.18 -9.13 0.98
C ASN A 338 8.49 -7.87 0.41
N PHE A 339 7.35 -7.48 0.97
CA PHE A 339 6.54 -6.35 0.45
C PHE A 339 6.34 -5.22 1.47
N LEU A 340 6.75 -5.42 2.73
CA LEU A 340 6.64 -4.41 3.79
C LEU A 340 7.31 -3.08 3.44
N PRO A 341 8.49 -3.04 2.77
CA PRO A 341 9.06 -1.79 2.28
C PRO A 341 8.11 -0.98 1.40
N ALA A 342 7.38 -1.63 0.49
CA ALA A 342 6.40 -0.98 -0.39
C ALA A 342 5.17 -0.46 0.39
N VAL A 343 4.71 -1.20 1.40
CA VAL A 343 3.64 -0.73 2.31
C VAL A 343 4.07 0.52 3.06
N ILE A 344 5.30 0.54 3.57
CA ILE A 344 5.87 1.70 4.29
C ILE A 344 5.96 2.92 3.38
N ALA A 345 6.43 2.73 2.15
CA ALA A 345 6.55 3.79 1.17
C ALA A 345 5.17 4.33 0.73
N ASP A 346 4.16 3.46 0.60
CA ASP A 346 2.79 3.87 0.29
C ASP A 346 2.16 4.68 1.44
N ILE A 347 2.37 4.27 2.68
CA ILE A 347 1.97 5.05 3.86
C ILE A 347 2.63 6.44 3.85
N ASP A 348 3.95 6.49 3.62
CA ASP A 348 4.68 7.76 3.54
C ASP A 348 4.14 8.66 2.42
N TYR A 349 3.83 8.08 1.25
CA TYR A 349 3.23 8.79 0.12
C TYR A 349 1.84 9.34 0.47
N ARG A 350 0.97 8.53 1.07
CA ARG A 350 -0.39 8.96 1.49
C ARG A 350 -0.37 10.03 2.58
N ILE A 351 0.59 9.97 3.51
CA ILE A 351 0.79 11.03 4.51
C ILE A 351 1.26 12.32 3.82
N THR A 352 2.02 12.21 2.74
CA THR A 352 2.52 13.36 1.96
C THR A 352 1.43 13.96 1.08
N TYR A 353 0.58 13.10 0.49
CA TYR A 353 -0.49 13.47 -0.46
C TYR A 353 -1.83 12.83 -0.06
N PRO A 354 -2.48 13.33 1.01
CA PRO A 354 -3.66 12.67 1.61
C PRO A 354 -4.88 12.60 0.70
N HIS A 355 -4.95 13.42 -0.35
CA HIS A 355 -6.08 13.49 -1.28
C HIS A 355 -5.78 12.88 -2.65
N GLN A 356 -4.57 12.36 -2.86
CA GLN A 356 -4.17 11.77 -4.13
C GLN A 356 -4.80 10.38 -4.29
N GLN A 357 -5.61 10.22 -5.33
CA GLN A 357 -6.19 8.94 -5.74
C GLN A 357 -5.47 8.44 -6.99
N LEU A 358 -5.31 7.13 -7.10
CA LEU A 358 -4.77 6.50 -8.30
C LEU A 358 -5.82 6.58 -9.42
N ASP A 359 -5.38 6.93 -10.63
CA ASP A 359 -6.22 6.89 -11.82
C ASP A 359 -6.66 5.44 -12.10
N SER A 360 -7.96 5.22 -12.22
CA SER A 360 -8.57 3.89 -12.37
C SER A 360 -8.18 3.15 -13.66
N ARG A 361 -7.59 3.84 -14.64
CA ARG A 361 -7.06 3.23 -15.87
C ARG A 361 -5.78 2.43 -15.62
N PHE A 362 -5.11 2.68 -14.51
CA PHE A 362 -3.87 2.00 -14.13
C PHE A 362 -4.08 1.01 -12.98
N ASN A 363 -3.57 -0.20 -13.16
CA ASN A 363 -3.42 -1.17 -12.09
C ASN A 363 -2.02 -1.04 -11.47
N ARG A 364 -1.97 -0.99 -10.14
CA ARG A 364 -0.70 -0.96 -9.41
C ARG A 364 -0.22 -2.38 -9.11
N VAL A 365 1.05 -2.66 -9.37
CA VAL A 365 1.73 -3.92 -9.05
C VAL A 365 3.11 -3.65 -8.45
N LEU A 366 3.68 -4.65 -7.78
CA LEU A 366 5.09 -4.66 -7.37
C LEU A 366 5.87 -5.55 -8.32
N ILE A 367 6.91 -5.00 -8.95
CA ILE A 367 7.88 -5.74 -9.76
C ILE A 367 9.26 -5.57 -9.09
N GLY A 368 9.80 -6.67 -8.59
CA GLY A 368 10.92 -6.57 -7.65
C GLY A 368 10.49 -5.77 -6.41
N ASN A 369 11.19 -4.69 -6.11
CA ASN A 369 10.87 -3.81 -4.98
C ASN A 369 10.39 -2.42 -5.41
N VAL A 370 9.88 -2.26 -6.63
CA VAL A 370 9.34 -0.99 -7.13
C VAL A 370 7.87 -1.09 -7.48
N VAL A 371 7.19 0.04 -7.35
CA VAL A 371 5.80 0.19 -7.79
C VAL A 371 5.79 0.45 -9.28
N VAL A 372 4.94 -0.28 -9.98
CA VAL A 372 4.68 -0.12 -11.41
C VAL A 372 3.18 0.04 -11.62
N TYR A 373 2.80 1.01 -12.43
CA TYR A 373 1.42 1.26 -12.85
C TYR A 373 1.23 0.72 -14.26
N GLN A 374 0.26 -0.14 -14.46
CA GLN A 374 0.06 -0.87 -15.71
C GLN A 374 -1.34 -0.64 -16.27
N THR A 375 -1.43 -0.33 -17.58
CA THR A 375 -2.70 -0.48 -18.33
C THR A 375 -2.81 -1.91 -18.87
N SER A 376 -4.03 -2.39 -19.11
CA SER A 376 -4.28 -3.58 -19.92
C SER A 376 -3.94 -3.29 -21.40
N GLY A 377 -3.75 -4.32 -22.22
CA GLY A 377 -3.50 -4.19 -23.65
C GLY A 377 -2.77 -5.40 -24.22
N GLU A 378 -2.54 -5.41 -25.54
CA GLU A 378 -1.85 -6.48 -26.24
C GLU A 378 -0.57 -5.96 -26.91
N GLY A 379 0.40 -6.85 -27.11
CA GLY A 379 1.68 -6.54 -27.75
C GLY A 379 2.76 -6.05 -26.80
N LYS A 380 3.86 -5.53 -27.37
CA LYS A 380 5.04 -5.06 -26.62
C LYS A 380 4.70 -3.84 -25.76
N PRO A 381 4.94 -3.88 -24.44
CA PRO A 381 4.63 -2.73 -23.58
C PRO A 381 5.54 -1.54 -23.85
N PHE A 382 5.01 -0.33 -23.60
CA PHE A 382 5.82 0.85 -23.35
C PHE A 382 6.17 0.88 -21.86
N ILE A 383 7.46 1.05 -21.52
CA ILE A 383 7.92 1.10 -20.12
C ILE A 383 8.55 2.47 -19.86
N LEU A 384 7.88 3.30 -19.04
CA LEU A 384 8.22 4.69 -18.82
C LEU A 384 8.95 4.88 -17.49
N PHE A 385 10.05 5.64 -17.51
CA PHE A 385 10.86 6.03 -16.35
C PHE A 385 10.84 7.55 -16.20
N HIS A 386 10.42 8.04 -15.04
CA HIS A 386 10.31 9.47 -14.75
C HIS A 386 11.65 10.13 -14.37
N GLY A 387 11.69 11.46 -14.38
CA GLY A 387 12.83 12.26 -13.95
C GLY A 387 12.86 12.58 -12.46
N LEU A 388 13.85 13.41 -12.04
CA LEU A 388 13.84 14.01 -10.71
C LEU A 388 12.75 15.08 -10.60
N LEU A 389 12.33 15.40 -9.38
CA LEU A 389 11.21 16.31 -9.08
C LEU A 389 9.86 15.82 -9.65
N SER A 390 9.76 14.54 -9.97
CA SER A 390 8.60 13.89 -10.57
C SER A 390 8.44 12.49 -9.96
N ASP A 391 7.29 11.86 -10.22
CA ASP A 391 7.03 10.45 -9.96
C ASP A 391 6.26 9.83 -11.13
N GLY A 392 5.93 8.54 -11.03
CA GLY A 392 5.23 7.83 -12.10
C GLY A 392 3.88 8.44 -12.44
N GLU A 393 3.15 8.98 -11.45
CA GLU A 393 1.82 9.58 -11.69
C GLU A 393 1.90 10.83 -12.61
N ASP A 394 3.02 11.54 -12.62
CA ASP A 394 3.22 12.69 -13.53
C ASP A 394 3.32 12.28 -15.01
N LEU A 395 3.66 11.01 -15.29
CA LEU A 395 3.71 10.46 -16.65
C LEU A 395 2.38 9.78 -17.08
N PHE A 396 1.37 9.73 -16.23
CA PHE A 396 0.06 9.14 -16.59
C PHE A 396 -0.55 9.77 -17.84
N PRO A 397 -0.57 11.11 -18.03
CA PRO A 397 -1.10 11.70 -19.24
C PRO A 397 -0.39 11.21 -20.50
N LEU A 398 0.94 11.10 -20.49
CA LEU A 398 1.72 10.54 -21.62
C LEU A 398 1.40 9.05 -21.82
N GLY A 399 1.35 8.28 -20.74
CA GLY A 399 1.03 6.85 -20.79
C GLY A 399 -0.35 6.57 -21.38
N ILE A 400 -1.34 7.38 -21.01
CA ILE A 400 -2.70 7.31 -21.56
C ILE A 400 -2.70 7.57 -23.06
N GLN A 401 -1.99 8.62 -23.53
CA GLN A 401 -1.91 8.93 -24.95
C GLN A 401 -1.25 7.80 -25.77
N LEU A 402 -0.20 7.18 -25.22
CA LEU A 402 0.46 6.03 -25.86
C LEU A 402 -0.48 4.83 -25.93
N HIS A 403 -1.19 4.54 -24.84
CA HIS A 403 -2.15 3.45 -24.78
C HIS A 403 -3.33 3.64 -25.73
N GLU A 404 -3.99 4.81 -25.69
CA GLU A 404 -5.16 5.13 -26.51
C GLU A 404 -4.85 5.10 -28.03
N LYS A 405 -3.65 5.53 -28.43
CA LYS A 405 -3.23 5.55 -29.84
C LYS A 405 -2.81 4.18 -30.38
N THR A 406 -2.40 3.23 -29.51
CA THR A 406 -1.79 1.96 -29.96
C THR A 406 -2.49 0.70 -29.48
N GLY A 407 -3.32 0.79 -28.41
CA GLY A 407 -3.87 -0.38 -27.71
C GLY A 407 -2.84 -1.20 -26.92
N ARG A 408 -1.54 -0.83 -26.96
CA ARG A 408 -0.46 -1.54 -26.29
C ARG A 408 -0.46 -1.27 -24.78
N PRO A 409 0.02 -2.23 -23.96
CA PRO A 409 0.20 -2.00 -22.53
C PRO A 409 1.20 -0.87 -22.27
N VAL A 410 0.93 -0.08 -21.23
CA VAL A 410 1.87 0.94 -20.73
C VAL A 410 2.19 0.64 -19.27
N TRP A 411 3.47 0.58 -18.96
CA TRP A 411 4.00 0.39 -17.62
C TRP A 411 4.76 1.65 -17.20
N ILE A 412 4.38 2.25 -16.09
CA ILE A 412 5.04 3.46 -15.58
C ILE A 412 5.66 3.12 -14.22
N VAL A 413 6.95 3.36 -14.09
CA VAL A 413 7.76 2.91 -12.96
C VAL A 413 8.01 4.06 -11.99
N ASP A 414 7.65 3.89 -10.71
CA ASP A 414 8.19 4.73 -9.66
C ASP A 414 9.62 4.30 -9.34
N LEU A 415 10.59 5.20 -9.53
CA LEU A 415 12.00 4.90 -9.25
C LEU A 415 12.25 4.66 -7.75
N PRO A 416 13.24 3.82 -7.37
CA PRO A 416 13.58 3.55 -5.98
C PRO A 416 13.70 4.82 -5.12
N GLY A 417 12.95 4.89 -4.04
CA GLY A 417 12.92 6.04 -3.12
C GLY A 417 12.05 7.21 -3.56
N LEU A 418 11.44 7.18 -4.74
CA LEU A 418 10.54 8.20 -5.28
C LEU A 418 9.12 7.64 -5.43
N GLY A 419 8.13 8.51 -5.68
CA GLY A 419 6.73 8.13 -5.78
C GLY A 419 6.30 7.23 -4.62
N ARG A 420 5.71 6.07 -4.91
CA ARG A 420 5.30 5.05 -3.92
C ARG A 420 6.33 3.92 -3.76
N SER A 421 7.48 4.01 -4.44
CA SER A 421 8.54 3.01 -4.31
C SER A 421 9.40 3.24 -3.07
N PRO A 422 9.74 2.18 -2.30
CA PRO A 422 10.61 2.31 -1.15
C PRO A 422 12.04 2.68 -1.58
N PHE A 423 12.79 3.28 -0.68
CA PHE A 423 14.23 3.39 -0.86
C PHE A 423 14.86 1.99 -0.78
N GLN A 424 15.79 1.71 -1.68
CA GLN A 424 16.53 0.46 -1.72
C GLN A 424 17.98 0.70 -1.32
N LYS A 425 18.38 0.10 -0.21
CA LYS A 425 19.75 0.21 0.30
C LYS A 425 20.63 -0.84 -0.37
N GLU A 426 21.22 -0.45 -1.48
CA GLU A 426 22.19 -1.26 -2.22
C GLU A 426 23.63 -0.68 -2.08
N LYS A 427 24.61 -1.32 -2.72
CA LYS A 427 26.01 -0.84 -2.77
C LYS A 427 26.13 0.57 -3.33
N SER A 428 25.30 0.88 -4.33
CA SER A 428 25.12 2.23 -4.88
C SER A 428 23.67 2.43 -5.31
N MET A 429 23.25 3.69 -5.47
CA MET A 429 21.92 3.99 -6.03
C MET A 429 21.75 3.44 -7.45
N MET A 430 22.81 3.48 -8.26
CA MET A 430 22.76 2.91 -9.62
C MET A 430 22.54 1.40 -9.60
N THR A 431 23.12 0.67 -8.63
CA THR A 431 22.87 -0.77 -8.48
C THR A 431 21.37 -1.05 -8.30
N ALA A 432 20.68 -0.28 -7.45
CA ALA A 432 19.24 -0.44 -7.23
C ALA A 432 18.42 -0.13 -8.49
N LEU A 433 18.81 0.91 -9.23
CA LEU A 433 18.15 1.31 -10.48
C LEU A 433 18.34 0.27 -11.58
N LEU A 434 19.55 -0.25 -11.75
CA LEU A 434 19.87 -1.30 -12.72
C LEU A 434 19.18 -2.63 -12.38
N GLN A 435 19.06 -2.97 -11.10
CA GLN A 435 18.25 -4.13 -10.67
C GLN A 435 16.77 -3.94 -11.04
N THR A 436 16.24 -2.72 -10.90
CA THR A 436 14.87 -2.40 -11.35
C THR A 436 14.69 -2.72 -12.83
N VAL A 437 15.61 -2.27 -13.70
CA VAL A 437 15.56 -2.57 -15.14
C VAL A 437 15.61 -4.09 -15.38
N LYS A 438 16.47 -4.83 -14.68
CA LYS A 438 16.53 -6.31 -14.77
C LYS A 438 15.22 -7.00 -14.40
N TYR A 439 14.59 -6.55 -13.31
CA TYR A 439 13.29 -7.11 -12.90
C TYR A 439 12.20 -6.85 -13.94
N LEU A 440 12.15 -5.64 -14.50
CA LEU A 440 11.20 -5.31 -15.57
C LEU A 440 11.43 -6.17 -16.82
N LEU A 441 12.67 -6.30 -17.27
CA LEU A 441 13.04 -7.16 -18.41
C LEU A 441 12.64 -8.63 -18.18
N SER A 442 12.73 -9.13 -16.95
CA SER A 442 12.31 -10.50 -16.61
C SER A 442 10.80 -10.73 -16.71
N GLN A 443 10.00 -9.67 -16.71
CA GLN A 443 8.53 -9.76 -16.83
C GLN A 443 8.04 -9.65 -18.28
N VAL A 444 8.91 -9.28 -19.21
CA VAL A 444 8.56 -9.06 -20.62
C VAL A 444 9.16 -10.18 -21.46
N VAL A 445 8.34 -10.90 -22.21
CA VAL A 445 8.77 -12.05 -23.04
C VAL A 445 9.21 -11.59 -24.43
N GLU A 446 8.40 -10.77 -25.10
CA GLU A 446 8.56 -10.42 -26.54
C GLU A 446 9.31 -9.10 -26.79
N GLY A 447 9.95 -8.55 -25.77
CA GLY A 447 10.56 -7.23 -25.84
C GLY A 447 9.64 -6.10 -25.41
N ALA A 448 10.21 -4.91 -25.21
CA ALA A 448 9.50 -3.69 -24.80
C ALA A 448 10.07 -2.45 -25.48
N HIS A 449 9.29 -1.36 -25.45
CA HIS A 449 9.77 -0.05 -25.78
C HIS A 449 10.01 0.76 -24.49
N PHE A 450 11.28 0.99 -24.16
CA PHE A 450 11.69 1.71 -22.96
C PHE A 450 11.77 3.21 -23.25
N ILE A 451 11.13 4.02 -22.40
CA ILE A 451 11.08 5.47 -22.53
C ILE A 451 11.59 6.08 -21.23
N GLY A 452 12.70 6.81 -21.29
CA GLY A 452 13.28 7.46 -20.11
C GLY A 452 13.21 8.98 -20.21
N HIS A 453 12.57 9.64 -19.23
CA HIS A 453 12.56 11.08 -19.14
C HIS A 453 13.63 11.57 -18.15
N SER A 454 14.45 12.52 -18.57
CA SER A 454 15.46 13.17 -17.72
C SER A 454 16.33 12.15 -16.98
N PHE A 455 16.30 12.09 -15.65
CA PHE A 455 17.04 11.10 -14.87
C PHE A 455 16.70 9.65 -15.27
N GLY A 456 15.44 9.37 -15.63
CA GLY A 456 15.05 8.07 -16.17
C GLY A 456 15.80 7.70 -17.46
N ALA A 457 16.15 8.68 -18.29
CA ALA A 457 16.99 8.46 -19.47
C ALA A 457 18.41 8.04 -19.08
N LEU A 458 19.01 8.62 -18.01
CA LEU A 458 20.33 8.20 -17.51
C LEU A 458 20.32 6.74 -17.04
N VAL A 459 19.23 6.30 -16.41
CA VAL A 459 19.08 4.89 -16.00
C VAL A 459 19.09 3.96 -17.21
N LEU A 460 18.38 4.31 -18.28
CA LEU A 460 18.35 3.51 -19.51
C LEU A 460 19.69 3.52 -20.24
N ILE A 461 20.40 4.64 -20.28
CA ILE A 461 21.76 4.73 -20.84
C ILE A 461 22.70 3.80 -20.06
N ALA A 462 22.66 3.83 -18.72
CA ALA A 462 23.47 2.96 -17.90
C ALA A 462 23.16 1.47 -18.12
N ALA A 463 21.88 1.11 -18.19
CA ALA A 463 21.46 -0.26 -18.46
C ALA A 463 21.85 -0.74 -19.87
N HIS A 464 21.82 0.16 -20.86
CA HIS A 464 22.27 -0.14 -22.23
C HIS A 464 23.79 -0.41 -22.28
N LYS A 465 24.58 0.40 -21.61
CA LYS A 465 26.03 0.22 -21.49
C LYS A 465 26.41 -1.13 -20.87
N ASP A 466 25.63 -1.58 -19.89
CA ASP A 466 25.82 -2.88 -19.24
C ASP A 466 25.20 -4.05 -20.05
N ASN A 467 24.74 -3.82 -21.28
CA ASN A 467 24.16 -4.81 -22.20
C ASN A 467 22.94 -5.55 -21.62
N TYR A 468 22.03 -4.84 -20.92
CA TYR A 468 20.84 -5.46 -20.36
C TYR A 468 19.73 -5.68 -21.39
N PHE A 469 19.66 -4.82 -22.42
CA PHE A 469 18.59 -4.86 -23.42
C PHE A 469 18.84 -5.92 -24.48
N ARG A 470 17.77 -6.51 -24.95
CA ARG A 470 17.74 -7.52 -26.01
C ARG A 470 17.60 -6.83 -27.38
N PRO A 471 17.88 -7.51 -28.49
CA PRO A 471 17.68 -6.97 -29.84
C PRO A 471 16.24 -6.52 -30.15
N GLU A 472 15.25 -7.17 -29.50
CA GLU A 472 13.81 -6.85 -29.63
C GLU A 472 13.37 -5.63 -28.82
N ASP A 473 14.20 -5.16 -27.89
CA ASP A 473 13.91 -3.98 -27.08
C ASP A 473 14.30 -2.71 -27.85
N SER A 474 13.53 -1.65 -27.68
CA SER A 474 13.85 -0.32 -28.23
C SER A 474 13.88 0.74 -27.12
N ILE A 475 14.62 1.82 -27.32
CA ILE A 475 14.84 2.85 -26.31
C ILE A 475 14.65 4.23 -26.92
N THR A 476 13.78 5.03 -26.34
CA THR A 476 13.64 6.47 -26.61
C THR A 476 14.01 7.28 -25.37
N LEU A 477 14.88 8.25 -25.53
CA LEU A 477 15.34 9.13 -24.46
C LEU A 477 14.68 10.51 -24.59
N LEU A 478 13.93 10.90 -23.57
CA LEU A 478 13.29 12.21 -23.48
C LEU A 478 14.14 13.11 -22.60
N GLN A 479 14.74 14.14 -23.17
CA GLN A 479 15.58 15.13 -22.48
C GLN A 479 16.67 14.51 -21.59
N PRO A 480 17.57 13.66 -22.10
CA PRO A 480 18.64 13.05 -21.30
C PRO A 480 19.62 14.11 -20.76
N PRO A 481 19.80 14.26 -19.43
CA PRO A 481 20.58 15.35 -18.82
C PRO A 481 22.07 15.03 -18.73
N VAL A 482 22.71 14.69 -19.85
CA VAL A 482 24.07 14.15 -19.93
C VAL A 482 25.17 15.22 -19.76
N MET A 483 24.92 16.46 -20.20
CA MET A 483 25.89 17.55 -20.11
C MET A 483 25.24 18.79 -19.49
N LYS A 484 25.56 19.08 -18.22
CA LYS A 484 25.13 20.31 -17.54
C LYS A 484 25.89 21.52 -18.11
N LYS A 485 25.17 22.62 -18.38
CA LYS A 485 25.77 23.90 -18.81
C LYS A 485 26.56 24.58 -17.68
N VAL A 486 26.14 24.41 -16.43
CA VAL A 486 26.80 24.98 -15.24
C VAL A 486 26.80 23.94 -14.12
N THR A 487 27.96 23.66 -13.56
CA THR A 487 28.13 22.79 -12.39
C THR A 487 28.55 23.62 -11.18
N THR A 488 27.61 23.91 -10.26
CA THR A 488 27.95 24.42 -8.94
C THR A 488 27.77 23.27 -7.93
N GLU A 489 28.85 22.85 -7.31
CA GLU A 489 28.77 21.88 -6.21
C GLU A 489 28.24 22.54 -4.95
N VAL A 490 27.01 22.21 -4.59
CA VAL A 490 26.40 22.68 -3.33
C VAL A 490 26.36 21.47 -2.36
N PRO A 491 26.86 21.62 -1.12
CA PRO A 491 26.83 20.53 -0.15
C PRO A 491 25.42 19.97 0.08
N MET A 492 25.30 18.64 0.22
CA MET A 492 24.03 17.91 0.37
C MET A 492 23.11 18.52 1.45
N LEU A 493 23.66 18.91 2.59
CA LEU A 493 22.89 19.50 3.69
C LEU A 493 22.25 20.84 3.28
N ILE A 494 22.96 21.65 2.51
CA ILE A 494 22.44 22.94 2.00
C ILE A 494 21.37 22.69 0.95
N LYS A 495 21.56 21.72 0.05
CA LYS A 495 20.53 21.32 -0.93
C LYS A 495 19.25 20.88 -0.23
N LYS A 496 19.35 19.98 0.75
CA LYS A 496 18.20 19.51 1.54
C LYS A 496 17.47 20.65 2.26
N TRP A 497 18.23 21.54 2.88
CA TRP A 497 17.66 22.70 3.55
C TRP A 497 16.94 23.63 2.55
N ALA A 498 17.57 23.95 1.42
CA ALA A 498 17.01 24.80 0.38
C ALA A 498 15.69 24.24 -0.19
N LEU A 499 15.67 22.95 -0.55
CA LEU A 499 14.46 22.27 -1.05
C LEU A 499 13.34 22.24 0.00
N LYS A 500 13.68 21.93 1.26
CA LYS A 500 12.70 21.85 2.35
C LYS A 500 12.08 23.21 2.67
N THR A 501 12.84 24.31 2.54
CA THR A 501 12.40 25.65 2.91
C THR A 501 11.90 26.50 1.74
N ALA A 502 12.11 26.05 0.49
CA ALA A 502 11.67 26.77 -0.71
C ALA A 502 10.17 27.08 -0.66
N SER A 503 9.78 28.32 -0.98
CA SER A 503 8.37 28.69 -1.19
C SER A 503 7.88 28.20 -2.57
N ILE A 504 6.56 28.12 -2.76
CA ILE A 504 5.94 27.81 -4.05
C ILE A 504 6.46 28.76 -5.13
N SER A 505 6.44 30.06 -4.90
CA SER A 505 6.92 31.09 -5.84
C SER A 505 8.42 30.91 -6.18
N ARG A 506 9.25 30.48 -5.22
CA ARG A 506 10.67 30.23 -5.47
C ARG A 506 10.89 28.99 -6.33
N LEU A 507 10.09 27.93 -6.13
CA LEU A 507 10.12 26.72 -6.96
C LEU A 507 9.64 27.02 -8.39
N GLU A 508 8.56 27.77 -8.54
CA GLU A 508 8.05 28.21 -9.83
C GLU A 508 9.11 29.02 -10.60
N LYS A 509 9.69 30.03 -9.95
CA LYS A 509 10.79 30.82 -10.52
C LYS A 509 11.96 29.95 -10.95
N TYR A 510 12.37 28.99 -10.12
CA TYR A 510 13.42 28.03 -10.45
C TYR A 510 13.07 27.21 -11.71
N CYS A 511 11.85 26.70 -11.83
CA CYS A 511 11.40 25.94 -12.99
C CYS A 511 11.47 26.74 -14.29
N LEU A 512 11.16 28.03 -14.26
CA LEU A 512 11.20 28.94 -15.42
C LEU A 512 12.63 29.38 -15.77
N GLU A 513 13.44 29.72 -14.76
CA GLU A 513 14.82 30.17 -14.96
C GLU A 513 15.72 29.07 -15.51
N THR A 514 15.50 27.82 -15.08
CA THR A 514 16.26 26.64 -15.57
C THR A 514 15.70 26.08 -16.87
N GLY A 515 14.54 26.53 -17.34
CA GLY A 515 13.88 26.02 -18.54
C GLY A 515 13.27 24.62 -18.35
N LEU A 516 12.92 24.24 -17.10
CA LEU A 516 12.10 23.05 -16.88
C LEU A 516 10.76 23.18 -17.61
N PHE A 517 10.16 24.35 -17.57
CA PHE A 517 9.05 24.76 -18.42
C PHE A 517 9.43 26.06 -19.14
N ALA A 518 8.99 26.23 -20.38
CA ALA A 518 9.33 27.42 -21.18
C ALA A 518 8.62 28.68 -20.65
N ILE A 519 7.35 28.55 -20.26
CA ILE A 519 6.50 29.61 -19.73
C ILE A 519 5.61 29.05 -18.58
N ALA A 520 5.07 29.95 -17.76
CA ALA A 520 4.29 29.59 -16.58
C ALA A 520 3.01 28.79 -16.91
N GLU A 521 2.35 29.11 -18.02
CA GLU A 521 1.13 28.46 -18.49
C GLU A 521 1.32 26.98 -18.88
N GLN A 522 2.56 26.56 -19.13
CA GLN A 522 2.91 25.17 -19.41
C GLN A 522 3.12 24.32 -18.16
N ILE A 523 3.20 24.94 -16.98
CA ILE A 523 3.35 24.22 -15.70
C ILE A 523 2.02 23.51 -15.40
N PRO A 524 1.98 22.17 -15.27
CA PRO A 524 0.76 21.46 -14.96
C PRO A 524 0.14 21.94 -13.65
N VAL A 525 -1.19 22.03 -13.64
CA VAL A 525 -1.94 22.43 -12.44
C VAL A 525 -1.52 21.54 -11.26
N HIS A 526 -1.24 22.13 -10.11
CA HIS A 526 -0.75 21.44 -8.91
C HIS A 526 0.70 20.91 -8.91
N TYR A 527 1.44 20.93 -10.04
CA TYR A 527 2.80 20.42 -10.10
C TYR A 527 3.74 21.05 -9.05
N ILE A 528 3.80 22.38 -8.99
CA ILE A 528 4.68 23.10 -8.04
C ILE A 528 4.28 22.79 -6.58
N ALA A 529 2.97 22.72 -6.30
CA ALA A 529 2.48 22.35 -4.97
C ALA A 529 2.85 20.88 -4.63
N LYS A 530 2.73 19.96 -5.57
CA LYS A 530 3.13 18.55 -5.44
C LYS A 530 4.63 18.45 -5.13
N VAL A 531 5.48 19.12 -5.91
CA VAL A 531 6.94 19.17 -5.68
C VAL A 531 7.26 19.74 -4.30
N LYS A 532 6.60 20.82 -3.87
CA LYS A 532 6.78 21.37 -2.52
C LYS A 532 6.37 20.37 -1.43
N HIS A 533 5.25 19.68 -1.59
CA HIS A 533 4.78 18.68 -0.64
C HIS A 533 5.70 17.46 -0.59
N SER A 534 6.30 17.05 -1.71
CA SER A 534 7.23 15.91 -1.78
C SER A 534 8.38 16.05 -0.79
N PHE A 535 8.90 17.25 -0.60
CA PHE A 535 10.00 17.52 0.33
C PHE A 535 9.62 17.50 1.82
N THR A 536 8.36 17.27 2.14
CA THR A 536 7.94 16.93 3.52
C THR A 536 8.20 15.45 3.85
N SER A 537 8.37 14.59 2.83
CA SER A 537 8.82 13.22 2.97
C SER A 537 10.34 13.16 3.05
N SER A 538 10.88 12.62 4.15
CA SER A 538 12.34 12.39 4.27
C SER A 538 12.84 11.40 3.24
N ARG A 539 12.04 10.39 2.87
CA ARG A 539 12.36 9.42 1.83
C ARG A 539 12.59 10.10 0.49
N ILE A 540 11.58 10.84 0.02
CA ILE A 540 11.65 11.52 -1.29
C ILE A 540 12.77 12.57 -1.29
N LEU A 541 12.86 13.42 -0.27
CA LEU A 541 13.90 14.45 -0.17
C LEU A 541 15.31 13.86 -0.20
N ASN A 542 15.57 12.84 0.64
CA ASN A 542 16.88 12.21 0.72
C ASN A 542 17.24 11.49 -0.59
N SER A 543 16.28 10.80 -1.22
CA SER A 543 16.51 10.11 -2.49
C SER A 543 16.74 11.10 -3.63
N THR A 544 15.94 12.17 -3.73
CA THR A 544 16.14 13.22 -4.76
C THR A 544 17.55 13.82 -4.69
N VAL A 545 18.02 14.15 -3.48
CA VAL A 545 19.35 14.74 -3.34
C VAL A 545 20.48 13.74 -3.65
N LEU A 546 20.34 12.47 -3.24
CA LEU A 546 21.30 11.42 -3.57
C LEU A 546 21.39 11.17 -5.10
N LEU A 547 20.24 11.13 -5.78
CA LEU A 547 20.19 10.95 -7.23
C LEU A 547 20.75 12.17 -7.99
N ASP A 548 20.49 13.40 -7.52
CA ASP A 548 21.07 14.62 -8.09
C ASP A 548 22.61 14.67 -7.90
N GLU A 549 23.12 14.22 -6.75
CA GLU A 549 24.57 14.10 -6.53
C GLU A 549 25.20 13.07 -7.46
N TRP A 550 24.57 11.90 -7.60
CA TRP A 550 25.04 10.88 -8.52
C TRP A 550 25.07 11.39 -9.96
N SER A 551 24.02 12.07 -10.43
CA SER A 551 23.95 12.66 -11.79
C SER A 551 24.97 13.75 -12.07
N SER A 552 25.73 14.17 -11.06
CA SER A 552 26.79 15.17 -11.15
C SER A 552 28.18 14.57 -10.87
N SER A 553 28.27 13.26 -10.61
CA SER A 553 29.50 12.56 -10.21
C SER A 553 30.45 12.29 -11.40
N LYS A 554 31.70 11.89 -11.07
CA LYS A 554 32.65 11.41 -12.09
C LYS A 554 32.21 10.09 -12.72
N GLU A 555 31.54 9.21 -11.95
CA GLU A 555 31.02 7.92 -12.46
C GLU A 555 30.01 8.14 -13.59
N GLU A 556 29.15 9.14 -13.46
CA GLU A 556 28.23 9.52 -14.52
C GLU A 556 28.94 10.02 -15.77
N LYS A 557 29.99 10.87 -15.64
CA LYS A 557 30.75 11.40 -16.73
C LYS A 557 31.51 10.31 -17.51
N GLU A 558 32.07 9.33 -16.80
CA GLU A 558 32.75 8.18 -17.41
C GLU A 558 31.76 7.24 -18.11
N MET A 559 30.54 7.10 -17.60
CA MET A 559 29.50 6.33 -18.25
C MET A 559 29.02 6.95 -19.56
N ASN A 560 28.96 8.27 -19.66
CA ASN A 560 28.46 8.97 -20.83
C ASN A 560 29.51 9.21 -21.93
N GLY A 561 30.81 9.06 -21.63
CA GLY A 561 31.92 9.43 -22.54
C GLY A 561 32.33 8.38 -23.59
N SER A 562 31.83 7.14 -23.53
CA SER A 562 32.45 6.02 -24.27
C SER A 562 31.59 5.26 -25.29
N ALA A 563 30.30 5.56 -25.43
CA ALA A 563 29.42 4.79 -26.32
C ALA A 563 28.90 5.64 -27.48
N LYS A 564 29.32 5.31 -28.70
CA LYS A 564 28.52 5.59 -29.90
C LYS A 564 27.29 4.69 -29.83
N SER A 565 26.23 5.19 -29.24
CA SER A 565 24.93 4.51 -29.17
C SER A 565 23.99 5.20 -30.15
N ASN A 566 23.09 4.46 -30.75
CA ASN A 566 22.16 4.99 -31.74
C ASN A 566 20.78 5.13 -31.11
N PHE A 567 20.69 5.92 -30.01
CA PHE A 567 19.42 6.19 -29.36
C PHE A 567 18.54 7.13 -30.17
N GLU A 568 17.24 6.95 -30.07
CA GLU A 568 16.27 7.96 -30.45
C GLU A 568 16.15 8.98 -29.30
N ILE A 569 16.40 10.26 -29.58
CA ILE A 569 16.39 11.33 -28.57
C ILE A 569 15.37 12.38 -28.99
N ILE A 570 14.46 12.71 -28.06
CA ILE A 570 13.53 13.83 -28.18
C ILE A 570 13.99 14.92 -27.22
N TRP A 571 14.18 16.14 -27.73
CA TRP A 571 14.80 17.24 -27.00
C TRP A 571 13.93 18.51 -27.05
N GLY A 572 13.67 19.10 -25.89
CA GLY A 572 13.05 20.42 -25.75
C GLY A 572 14.11 21.54 -25.86
N ASP A 573 13.99 22.39 -26.87
CA ASP A 573 15.01 23.41 -27.21
C ASP A 573 15.03 24.60 -26.22
N GLN A 574 13.99 24.74 -25.40
CA GLN A 574 13.89 25.78 -24.36
C GLN A 574 14.58 25.40 -23.04
N ASP A 575 15.22 24.22 -22.97
CA ASP A 575 16.02 23.82 -21.82
C ASP A 575 17.28 24.71 -21.69
N LYS A 576 17.40 25.34 -20.52
CA LYS A 576 18.53 26.24 -20.21
C LYS A 576 19.60 25.55 -19.36
N ALA A 577 19.32 24.39 -18.80
CA ALA A 577 20.18 23.69 -17.85
C ALA A 577 21.16 22.71 -18.50
N TYR A 578 20.80 22.10 -19.65
CA TYR A 578 21.56 21.03 -20.27
C TYR A 578 21.92 21.36 -21.72
N GLN A 579 22.91 20.64 -22.26
CA GLN A 579 23.32 20.71 -23.68
C GLN A 579 22.81 19.51 -24.45
N ILE A 580 22.58 19.67 -25.75
CA ILE A 580 22.08 18.60 -26.63
C ILE A 580 23.14 17.50 -26.75
N PRO A 581 22.80 16.23 -26.46
CA PRO A 581 23.75 15.12 -26.49
C PRO A 581 23.89 14.51 -27.91
N ILE A 582 24.39 15.28 -28.88
CA ILE A 582 24.50 14.90 -30.29
C ILE A 582 25.33 13.62 -30.57
N ASN A 583 26.16 13.20 -29.60
CA ASN A 583 27.00 12.00 -29.74
C ASN A 583 26.26 10.70 -29.34
N LEU A 584 25.03 10.78 -28.78
CA LEU A 584 24.29 9.63 -28.30
C LEU A 584 23.28 9.07 -29.32
N GLY A 585 22.93 9.79 -30.37
CA GLY A 585 21.98 9.34 -31.38
C GLY A 585 21.32 10.46 -32.17
N GLU A 586 20.24 10.12 -32.87
CA GLU A 586 19.43 11.06 -33.64
C GLU A 586 18.55 11.90 -32.70
N VAL A 587 18.56 13.23 -32.90
CA VAL A 587 17.85 14.17 -32.04
C VAL A 587 16.70 14.84 -32.79
N LYS A 588 15.47 14.64 -32.27
CA LYS A 588 14.29 15.39 -32.71
C LYS A 588 14.02 16.55 -31.74
N MET A 589 13.87 17.76 -32.29
CA MET A 589 13.68 18.97 -31.49
C MET A 589 12.20 19.30 -31.33
N LEU A 590 11.81 19.72 -30.09
CA LEU A 590 10.50 20.26 -29.78
C LEU A 590 10.61 21.65 -29.16
N PRO A 591 9.67 22.58 -29.44
CA PRO A 591 9.73 23.98 -28.97
C PRO A 591 9.28 24.12 -27.52
N TYR A 592 9.78 23.27 -26.61
CA TYR A 592 9.32 23.17 -25.21
C TYR A 592 10.49 23.15 -24.22
N GLY A 593 10.17 23.29 -22.93
CA GLY A 593 11.13 23.13 -21.84
C GLY A 593 11.46 21.66 -21.54
N HIS A 594 12.32 21.44 -20.55
CA HIS A 594 12.82 20.12 -20.12
C HIS A 594 11.69 19.11 -19.80
N HIS A 595 10.60 19.57 -19.17
CA HIS A 595 9.48 18.75 -18.74
C HIS A 595 8.34 18.69 -19.78
N PHE A 596 8.67 18.73 -21.07
CA PHE A 596 7.66 18.60 -22.13
C PHE A 596 6.82 17.33 -22.07
N PRO A 597 7.29 16.17 -21.55
CA PRO A 597 6.42 15.00 -21.40
C PRO A 597 5.27 15.20 -20.42
N LEU A 598 5.43 16.13 -19.45
CA LEU A 598 4.43 16.48 -18.47
C LEU A 598 3.48 17.57 -18.99
N SER A 599 4.03 18.57 -19.68
CA SER A 599 3.27 19.72 -20.19
C SER A 599 2.58 19.47 -21.53
N HIS A 600 3.17 18.65 -22.40
CA HIS A 600 2.70 18.36 -23.77
C HIS A 600 2.69 16.84 -24.03
N PRO A 601 1.89 16.05 -23.27
CA PRO A 601 1.89 14.60 -23.37
C PRO A 601 1.41 14.08 -24.73
N ASN A 602 0.44 14.76 -25.37
CA ASN A 602 -0.10 14.33 -26.66
C ASN A 602 0.91 14.48 -27.80
N GLU A 603 1.59 15.63 -27.87
CA GLU A 603 2.65 15.92 -28.85
C GLU A 603 3.85 15.00 -28.62
N THR A 604 4.22 14.77 -27.36
CA THR A 604 5.28 13.84 -26.98
C THR A 604 4.94 12.42 -27.46
N ALA A 605 3.72 11.95 -27.22
CA ALA A 605 3.28 10.63 -27.68
C ALA A 605 3.31 10.53 -29.21
N HIS A 606 2.89 11.59 -29.93
CA HIS A 606 2.92 11.62 -31.38
C HIS A 606 4.33 11.41 -31.93
N VAL A 607 5.30 12.18 -31.43
CA VAL A 607 6.69 12.10 -31.89
C VAL A 607 7.33 10.75 -31.53
N ILE A 608 7.03 10.17 -30.37
CA ILE A 608 7.49 8.82 -30.02
C ILE A 608 6.96 7.79 -31.03
N LEU A 609 5.69 7.90 -31.42
CA LEU A 609 5.02 6.91 -32.28
C LEU A 609 5.40 7.03 -33.76
N GLU A 610 5.92 8.16 -34.21
CA GLU A 610 6.44 8.31 -35.60
C GLU A 610 7.51 7.29 -35.95
N ASN A 611 8.31 6.84 -34.98
CA ASN A 611 9.41 5.91 -35.18
C ASN A 611 9.12 4.48 -34.73
N VAL A 612 8.01 4.29 -34.05
CA VAL A 612 7.56 2.94 -33.64
C VAL A 612 6.82 2.33 -34.84
N LYS A 613 7.40 1.32 -35.49
CA LYS A 613 6.66 0.51 -36.46
C LYS A 613 5.48 -0.13 -35.72
N ILE A 614 4.28 0.39 -35.96
CA ILE A 614 3.01 -0.13 -35.42
C ILE A 614 2.71 -1.49 -36.08
#